data_1472ba4d9d498801f120e55c29daf87a
#
_entry.id   1472ba4d9d498801f120e55c29daf87a
#
_cell.length_a   1.000
_cell.length_b   1.000
_cell.length_c   1.000
_cell.angle_alpha   90.00
_cell.angle_beta   90.00
_cell.angle_gamma   90.00
#
_symmetry.space_group_name_H-M   'P 1'
#
loop_
_entity.id
_entity.type
_entity.pdbx_description
1 polymer ?
#
loop_
_entity_poly.entity_id
_entity_poly.type
_entity_poly.pdbx_seq_one_letter_code
_entity_poly.pdbx_strand_id
1 'polypeptide(L)'
;MALRPITDGLWAFETEIRVSAGFYLPLRSTLVRLEGGALALVSPIRLSDEEAAEVDALGTVEHLVAPNLWHHLFLRAASARWPAAKVWGPRALAKKRPDLRFDGVLEEARRIGGALRVLPIEGLAKVGERALLHEPSRSLLLTDTVFNVTEPRPGLTSLILRLVGAHRKLAMSRAERFMCNDRAKLAASSRAIL
;
A
#
# COMPACT_ATOMS: atom_id res chain seq x y z
N MET A 1 -3.85 -16.08 -7.29
CA MET A 1 -3.42 -15.91 -5.88
C MET A 1 -4.64 -16.16 -4.99
N ALA A 2 -4.47 -16.54 -3.72
CA ALA A 2 -5.62 -16.66 -2.82
C ALA A 2 -5.76 -15.40 -1.97
N LEU A 3 -6.98 -14.93 -1.77
CA LEU A 3 -7.28 -13.88 -0.81
C LEU A 3 -7.09 -14.42 0.60
N ARG A 4 -6.09 -13.92 1.32
CA ARG A 4 -5.71 -14.40 2.65
C ARG A 4 -6.26 -13.47 3.73
N PRO A 5 -7.05 -13.96 4.69
CA PRO A 5 -7.46 -13.16 5.83
C PRO A 5 -6.25 -12.81 6.71
N ILE A 6 -6.20 -11.57 7.19
CA ILE A 6 -5.17 -11.08 8.13
C ILE A 6 -5.76 -10.94 9.52
N THR A 7 -6.87 -10.26 9.64
CA THR A 7 -7.67 -10.07 10.84
C THR A 7 -9.08 -9.68 10.43
N ASP A 8 -9.98 -9.47 11.38
CA ASP A 8 -11.34 -9.05 11.06
C ASP A 8 -11.36 -7.76 10.23
N GLY A 9 -12.05 -7.80 9.10
CA GLY A 9 -12.15 -6.69 8.15
C GLY A 9 -10.89 -6.42 7.31
N LEU A 10 -9.85 -7.26 7.39
CA LEU A 10 -8.62 -7.11 6.59
C LEU A 10 -8.22 -8.41 5.91
N TRP A 11 -7.95 -8.32 4.60
CA TRP A 11 -7.42 -9.41 3.77
C TRP A 11 -6.25 -8.92 2.91
N ALA A 12 -5.43 -9.83 2.42
CA ALA A 12 -4.35 -9.51 1.50
C ALA A 12 -4.31 -10.45 0.31
N PHE A 13 -3.98 -9.88 -0.85
CA PHE A 13 -3.38 -10.59 -1.97
C PHE A 13 -1.88 -10.35 -1.97
N GLU A 14 -1.09 -11.38 -2.21
CA GLU A 14 0.36 -11.30 -2.29
C GLU A 14 0.85 -11.87 -3.62
N THR A 15 1.76 -11.14 -4.26
CA THR A 15 2.38 -11.54 -5.53
C THR A 15 3.81 -11.00 -5.59
N GLU A 16 4.46 -11.17 -6.72
CA GLU A 16 5.75 -10.58 -7.00
C GLU A 16 5.83 -10.04 -8.42
N ILE A 17 6.61 -9.00 -8.64
CA ILE A 17 6.97 -8.54 -9.99
C ILE A 17 8.44 -8.77 -10.24
N ARG A 18 8.77 -9.16 -11.47
CA ARG A 18 10.15 -9.24 -11.93
C ARG A 18 10.64 -7.82 -12.24
N VAL A 19 11.65 -7.37 -11.51
CA VAL A 19 12.28 -6.06 -11.70
C VAL A 19 13.45 -6.17 -12.69
N SER A 20 14.25 -7.24 -12.56
CA SER A 20 15.35 -7.56 -13.47
C SER A 20 15.59 -9.07 -13.51
N ALA A 21 16.59 -9.53 -14.28
CA ALA A 21 16.96 -10.93 -14.32
C ALA A 21 17.31 -11.45 -12.93
N GLY A 22 16.49 -12.36 -12.38
CA GLY A 22 16.67 -12.98 -11.07
C GLY A 22 16.29 -12.13 -9.86
N PHE A 23 15.87 -10.86 -10.04
CA PHE A 23 15.37 -10.02 -8.95
C PHE A 23 13.84 -9.83 -9.06
N TYR A 24 13.16 -10.20 -7.99
CA TYR A 24 11.70 -10.12 -7.84
C TYR A 24 11.36 -9.29 -6.61
N LEU A 25 10.44 -8.34 -6.78
CA LEU A 25 9.93 -7.52 -5.70
C LEU A 25 8.58 -8.07 -5.24
N PRO A 26 8.45 -8.45 -3.96
CA PRO A 26 7.16 -8.87 -3.43
C PRO A 26 6.20 -7.68 -3.38
N LEU A 27 4.97 -7.92 -3.79
CA LEU A 27 3.87 -6.95 -3.76
C LEU A 27 2.75 -7.48 -2.89
N ARG A 28 2.11 -6.56 -2.15
CA ARG A 28 0.91 -6.83 -1.38
C ARG A 28 -0.16 -5.80 -1.70
N SER A 29 -1.37 -6.26 -1.93
CA SER A 29 -2.56 -5.43 -1.90
C SER A 29 -3.37 -5.79 -0.65
N THR A 30 -3.87 -4.79 0.05
CA THR A 30 -4.70 -5.00 1.24
C THR A 30 -6.13 -4.60 0.95
N LEU A 31 -7.06 -5.54 1.12
CA LEU A 31 -8.49 -5.28 1.09
C LEU A 31 -8.96 -4.96 2.50
N VAL A 32 -9.69 -3.86 2.64
CA VAL A 32 -10.14 -3.31 3.92
C VAL A 32 -11.64 -3.15 3.90
N ARG A 33 -12.32 -3.68 4.91
CA ARG A 33 -13.74 -3.43 5.15
C ARG A 33 -13.91 -2.07 5.82
N LEU A 34 -14.80 -1.28 5.25
CA LEU A 34 -15.12 0.06 5.71
C LEU A 34 -16.44 0.07 6.51
N GLU A 35 -16.79 1.22 7.07
CA GLU A 35 -18.10 1.41 7.66
C GLU A 35 -19.22 1.12 6.64
N GLY A 36 -20.30 0.50 7.11
CA GLY A 36 -21.41 0.09 6.22
C GLY A 36 -21.13 -1.13 5.34
N GLY A 37 -19.95 -1.78 5.46
CA GLY A 37 -19.61 -3.00 4.73
C GLY A 37 -18.99 -2.77 3.34
N ALA A 38 -18.82 -1.52 2.91
CA ALA A 38 -18.07 -1.19 1.71
C ALA A 38 -16.58 -1.58 1.83
N LEU A 39 -15.87 -1.63 0.71
CA LEU A 39 -14.48 -2.07 0.65
C LEU A 39 -13.56 -0.97 0.12
N ALA A 40 -12.33 -0.93 0.65
CA ALA A 40 -11.20 -0.22 0.07
C ALA A 40 -10.11 -1.19 -0.35
N LEU A 41 -9.59 -1.05 -1.56
CA LEU A 41 -8.41 -1.78 -2.04
C LEU A 41 -7.20 -0.86 -1.96
N VAL A 42 -6.32 -1.14 -1.01
CA VAL A 42 -5.08 -0.37 -0.77
C VAL A 42 -3.93 -1.02 -1.52
N SER A 43 -3.17 -0.20 -2.26
CA SER A 43 -2.04 -0.67 -3.08
C SER A 43 -2.47 -1.73 -4.10
N PRO A 44 -3.39 -1.41 -5.04
CA PRO A 44 -3.90 -2.39 -5.99
C PRO A 44 -2.78 -3.11 -6.73
N ILE A 45 -2.95 -4.42 -6.90
CA ILE A 45 -2.15 -5.28 -7.79
C ILE A 45 -3.01 -5.79 -8.94
N ARG A 46 -2.43 -6.49 -9.89
CA ARG A 46 -3.20 -7.15 -10.95
C ARG A 46 -3.92 -8.35 -10.37
N LEU A 47 -5.23 -8.37 -10.48
CA LEU A 47 -6.09 -9.50 -10.11
C LEU A 47 -6.63 -10.17 -11.38
N SER A 48 -6.84 -11.48 -11.32
CA SER A 48 -7.63 -12.20 -12.30
C SER A 48 -9.13 -11.93 -12.11
N ASP A 49 -9.98 -12.38 -13.05
CA ASP A 49 -11.43 -12.21 -12.90
C ASP A 49 -11.97 -13.02 -11.71
N GLU A 50 -11.42 -14.20 -11.44
CA GLU A 50 -11.78 -15.03 -10.29
C GLU A 50 -11.40 -14.33 -8.96
N GLU A 51 -10.20 -13.76 -8.89
CA GLU A 51 -9.73 -13.02 -7.70
C GLU A 51 -10.55 -11.74 -7.47
N ALA A 52 -10.92 -11.05 -8.55
CA ALA A 52 -11.81 -9.90 -8.46
C ALA A 52 -13.22 -10.30 -7.99
N ALA A 53 -13.72 -11.46 -8.46
CA ALA A 53 -15.00 -12.00 -7.98
C ALA A 53 -14.96 -12.38 -6.50
N GLU A 54 -13.83 -12.88 -5.97
CA GLU A 54 -13.66 -13.08 -4.52
C GLU A 54 -13.81 -11.76 -3.73
N VAL A 55 -13.25 -10.66 -4.27
CA VAL A 55 -13.41 -9.32 -3.67
C VAL A 55 -14.86 -8.87 -3.73
N ASP A 56 -15.51 -8.98 -4.90
CA ASP A 56 -16.89 -8.56 -5.13
C ASP A 56 -17.88 -9.35 -4.23
N ALA A 57 -17.57 -10.61 -3.90
CA ALA A 57 -18.36 -11.44 -2.98
C ALA A 57 -18.30 -10.95 -1.51
N LEU A 58 -17.26 -10.21 -1.13
CA LEU A 58 -17.12 -9.65 0.21
C LEU A 58 -17.84 -8.31 0.37
N GLY A 59 -18.08 -7.58 -0.72
CA GLY A 59 -18.76 -6.27 -0.69
C GLY A 59 -18.40 -5.41 -1.89
N THR A 60 -18.95 -4.20 -1.93
CA THR A 60 -18.71 -3.24 -3.00
C THR A 60 -17.40 -2.49 -2.78
N VAL A 61 -16.50 -2.51 -3.78
CA VAL A 61 -15.28 -1.69 -3.76
C VAL A 61 -15.66 -0.24 -4.05
N GLU A 62 -15.63 0.60 -3.04
CA GLU A 62 -15.92 2.03 -3.13
C GLU A 62 -14.66 2.91 -3.18
N HIS A 63 -13.50 2.37 -2.76
CA HIS A 63 -12.27 3.13 -2.72
C HIS A 63 -11.07 2.32 -3.22
N LEU A 64 -10.25 2.97 -4.07
CA LEU A 64 -8.95 2.50 -4.52
C LEU A 64 -7.90 3.47 -3.98
N VAL A 65 -6.89 2.96 -3.27
CA VAL A 65 -5.94 3.81 -2.57
C VAL A 65 -4.51 3.48 -2.99
N ALA A 66 -3.82 4.46 -3.59
CA ALA A 66 -2.38 4.44 -3.79
C ALA A 66 -1.71 5.20 -2.63
N PRO A 67 -1.14 4.51 -1.63
CA PRO A 67 -0.70 5.16 -0.40
C PRO A 67 0.57 6.00 -0.54
N ASN A 68 1.31 5.84 -1.65
CA ASN A 68 2.58 6.53 -1.91
C ASN A 68 2.83 6.78 -3.41
N LEU A 69 4.03 7.30 -3.77
CA LEU A 69 4.38 7.67 -5.14
C LEU A 69 4.74 6.48 -6.05
N TRP A 70 4.83 5.27 -5.52
CA TRP A 70 5.24 4.06 -6.27
C TRP A 70 4.10 3.05 -6.43
N HIS A 71 3.14 3.01 -5.50
CA HIS A 71 2.04 2.06 -5.45
C HIS A 71 0.86 2.41 -6.39
N HIS A 72 1.17 2.77 -7.63
CA HIS A 72 0.19 3.15 -8.66
C HIS A 72 0.22 2.27 -9.92
N LEU A 73 1.10 1.26 -9.98
CA LEU A 73 1.35 0.47 -11.20
C LEU A 73 0.07 -0.16 -11.76
N PHE A 74 -0.78 -0.66 -10.90
CA PHE A 74 -2.01 -1.36 -11.28
C PHE A 74 -3.29 -0.55 -11.01
N LEU A 75 -3.15 0.73 -10.63
CA LEU A 75 -4.28 1.58 -10.29
C LEU A 75 -5.24 1.78 -11.48
N ARG A 76 -4.70 1.90 -12.71
CA ARG A 76 -5.51 1.98 -13.94
C ARG A 76 -6.36 0.73 -14.15
N ALA A 77 -5.77 -0.45 -13.99
CA ALA A 77 -6.49 -1.72 -14.15
C ALA A 77 -7.58 -1.88 -13.08
N ALA A 78 -7.27 -1.53 -11.83
CA ALA A 78 -8.25 -1.54 -10.75
C ALA A 78 -9.40 -0.54 -11.00
N SER A 79 -9.09 0.68 -11.45
CA SER A 79 -10.11 1.67 -11.80
C SER A 79 -11.01 1.26 -12.98
N ALA A 80 -10.46 0.50 -13.93
CA ALA A 80 -11.25 -0.05 -15.03
C ALA A 80 -12.19 -1.18 -14.53
N ARG A 81 -11.74 -1.98 -13.56
CA ARG A 81 -12.56 -3.05 -12.96
C ARG A 81 -13.67 -2.51 -12.06
N TRP A 82 -13.38 -1.47 -11.27
CA TRP A 82 -14.32 -0.82 -10.36
C TRP A 82 -14.47 0.67 -10.69
N PRO A 83 -15.18 1.01 -11.79
CA PRO A 83 -15.24 2.37 -12.33
C PRO A 83 -15.97 3.36 -11.42
N ALA A 84 -16.86 2.86 -10.55
CA ALA A 84 -17.58 3.67 -9.57
C ALA A 84 -16.72 3.98 -8.32
N ALA A 85 -15.62 3.25 -8.09
CA ALA A 85 -14.78 3.46 -6.93
C ALA A 85 -14.04 4.81 -7.02
N LYS A 86 -13.96 5.51 -5.88
CA LYS A 86 -13.17 6.74 -5.73
C LYS A 86 -11.69 6.42 -5.61
N VAL A 87 -10.86 7.11 -6.36
CA VAL A 87 -9.41 6.90 -6.39
C VAL A 87 -8.70 7.95 -5.53
N TRP A 88 -7.85 7.46 -4.61
CA TRP A 88 -7.09 8.27 -3.67
C TRP A 88 -5.60 8.09 -3.87
N GLY A 89 -4.85 9.19 -3.76
CA GLY A 89 -3.39 9.14 -3.79
C GLY A 89 -2.77 10.42 -3.24
N PRO A 90 -1.45 10.44 -3.01
CA PRO A 90 -0.75 11.66 -2.65
C PRO A 90 -0.87 12.72 -3.75
N ARG A 91 -0.92 14.00 -3.39
CA ARG A 91 -0.96 15.12 -4.33
C ARG A 91 0.17 15.06 -5.37
N ALA A 92 1.36 14.68 -4.93
CA ALA A 92 2.51 14.53 -5.81
C ALA A 92 2.33 13.39 -6.81
N LEU A 93 1.59 12.32 -6.46
CA LEU A 93 1.25 11.24 -7.39
C LEU A 93 0.27 11.74 -8.47
N ALA A 94 -0.75 12.49 -8.11
CA ALA A 94 -1.69 13.06 -9.07
C ALA A 94 -0.98 13.96 -10.10
N LYS A 95 0.03 14.73 -9.67
CA LYS A 95 0.89 15.52 -10.58
C LYS A 95 1.81 14.64 -11.45
N LYS A 96 2.36 13.56 -10.89
CA LYS A 96 3.25 12.60 -11.59
C LYS A 96 2.49 11.77 -12.64
N ARG A 97 1.22 11.50 -12.39
CA ARG A 97 0.37 10.62 -13.21
C ARG A 97 -0.94 11.33 -13.61
N PRO A 98 -0.85 12.40 -14.43
CA PRO A 98 -2.04 13.13 -14.90
C PRO A 98 -2.95 12.27 -15.82
N ASP A 99 -2.44 11.13 -16.27
CA ASP A 99 -3.15 10.11 -17.04
C ASP A 99 -4.08 9.23 -16.19
N LEU A 100 -4.01 9.33 -14.86
CA LEU A 100 -4.88 8.64 -13.91
C LEU A 100 -5.88 9.62 -13.29
N ARG A 101 -7.13 9.15 -13.11
CA ARG A 101 -8.12 9.89 -12.34
C ARG A 101 -7.79 9.79 -10.85
N PHE A 102 -7.86 10.91 -10.14
CA PHE A 102 -7.85 10.96 -8.68
C PHE A 102 -9.05 11.78 -8.22
N ASP A 103 -9.88 11.19 -7.38
CA ASP A 103 -11.08 11.81 -6.83
C ASP A 103 -10.80 12.50 -5.49
N GLY A 104 -9.67 12.18 -4.86
CA GLY A 104 -9.21 12.81 -3.63
C GLY A 104 -7.72 12.69 -3.40
N VAL A 105 -7.17 13.60 -2.59
CA VAL A 105 -5.77 13.62 -2.18
C VAL A 105 -5.63 13.22 -0.72
N LEU A 106 -4.69 12.33 -0.43
CA LEU A 106 -4.50 11.77 0.90
C LEU A 106 -4.07 12.81 1.94
N GLU A 107 -3.39 13.88 1.52
CA GLU A 107 -3.00 14.98 2.41
C GLU A 107 -4.19 15.75 2.98
N GLU A 108 -5.33 15.75 2.28
CA GLU A 108 -6.56 16.43 2.69
C GLU A 108 -7.54 15.50 3.39
N ALA A 109 -7.38 14.19 3.18
CA ALA A 109 -8.23 13.19 3.79
C ALA A 109 -7.83 12.92 5.24
N ARG A 110 -8.76 13.07 6.17
CA ARG A 110 -8.58 12.58 7.55
C ARG A 110 -8.94 11.11 7.65
N ARG A 111 -9.97 10.68 6.92
CA ARG A 111 -10.50 9.31 6.87
C ARG A 111 -10.98 8.97 5.47
N ILE A 112 -10.92 7.70 5.12
CA ILE A 112 -11.51 7.11 3.92
C ILE A 112 -12.55 6.10 4.38
N GLY A 113 -13.79 6.23 3.90
CA GLY A 113 -14.89 5.32 4.21
C GLY A 113 -15.14 5.10 5.71
N GLY A 114 -14.94 6.14 6.52
CA GLY A 114 -15.12 6.11 7.98
C GLY A 114 -14.02 5.36 8.75
N ALA A 115 -13.64 4.19 8.31
CA ALA A 115 -12.80 3.23 9.06
C ALA A 115 -11.29 3.39 8.88
N LEU A 116 -10.82 3.95 7.73
CA LEU A 116 -9.40 4.15 7.46
C LEU A 116 -8.97 5.58 7.79
N ARG A 117 -8.23 5.75 8.88
CA ARG A 117 -7.61 7.03 9.24
C ARG A 117 -6.30 7.21 8.48
N VAL A 118 -6.15 8.36 7.83
CA VAL A 118 -4.93 8.73 7.08
C VAL A 118 -3.96 9.45 8.01
N LEU A 119 -2.73 8.95 8.10
CA LEU A 119 -1.68 9.45 8.98
C LEU A 119 -0.47 9.92 8.15
N PRO A 120 0.06 11.12 8.41
CA PRO A 120 1.22 11.61 7.67
C PRO A 120 2.49 10.85 8.06
N ILE A 121 3.32 10.51 7.05
CA ILE A 121 4.71 10.13 7.22
C ILE A 121 5.55 11.21 6.55
N GLU A 122 6.24 12.00 7.36
CA GLU A 122 7.09 13.08 6.89
C GLU A 122 8.57 12.66 6.88
N GLY A 123 9.40 13.41 6.17
CA GLY A 123 10.83 13.13 6.08
C GLY A 123 11.25 12.10 5.04
N LEU A 124 10.30 11.55 4.25
CA LEU A 124 10.51 10.62 3.15
C LEU A 124 9.83 11.14 1.86
N ALA A 125 10.14 12.37 1.45
CA ALA A 125 9.45 13.04 0.34
C ALA A 125 9.49 12.27 -0.98
N LYS A 126 10.57 11.50 -1.25
CA LYS A 126 10.69 10.67 -2.47
C LYS A 126 9.76 9.46 -2.47
N VAL A 127 9.37 8.97 -1.32
CA VAL A 127 8.37 7.91 -1.14
C VAL A 127 6.99 8.52 -1.06
N GLY A 128 6.82 9.59 -0.30
CA GLY A 128 5.58 10.33 -0.15
C GLY A 128 4.45 9.52 0.46
N GLU A 129 4.79 8.59 1.36
CA GLU A 129 3.83 7.65 1.95
C GLU A 129 2.90 8.31 2.96
N ARG A 130 1.66 7.84 2.97
CA ARG A 130 0.68 8.05 4.03
C ARG A 130 0.37 6.70 4.65
N ALA A 131 0.57 6.56 5.95
CA ALA A 131 0.12 5.39 6.69
C ALA A 131 -1.40 5.40 6.80
N LEU A 132 -2.01 4.21 6.80
CA LEU A 132 -3.44 4.05 6.94
C LEU A 132 -3.71 3.20 8.18
N LEU A 133 -4.47 3.74 9.12
CA LEU A 133 -4.88 3.00 10.32
C LEU A 133 -6.32 2.52 10.14
N HIS A 134 -6.51 1.21 10.07
CA HIS A 134 -7.83 0.60 10.16
C HIS A 134 -8.25 0.56 11.62
N GLU A 135 -9.10 1.51 12.02
CA GLU A 135 -9.43 1.72 13.43
C GLU A 135 -10.19 0.54 14.06
N PRO A 136 -11.14 -0.14 13.37
CA PRO A 136 -11.85 -1.27 13.97
C PRO A 136 -10.92 -2.40 14.41
N SER A 137 -9.93 -2.78 13.60
CA SER A 137 -8.97 -3.84 13.95
C SER A 137 -7.68 -3.31 14.60
N ARG A 138 -7.55 -1.98 14.74
CA ARG A 138 -6.33 -1.30 15.22
C ARG A 138 -5.07 -1.71 14.45
N SER A 139 -5.23 -1.93 13.13
CA SER A 139 -4.15 -2.37 12.25
C SER A 139 -3.58 -1.22 11.45
N LEU A 140 -2.28 -1.05 11.49
CA LEU A 140 -1.56 -0.04 10.73
C LEU A 140 -1.07 -0.64 9.40
N LEU A 141 -1.48 -0.02 8.29
CA LEU A 141 -1.05 -0.37 6.96
C LEU A 141 0.10 0.56 6.55
N LEU A 142 1.25 -0.04 6.31
CA LEU A 142 2.44 0.60 5.77
C LEU A 142 2.85 -0.11 4.48
N THR A 143 3.55 0.59 3.60
CA THR A 143 4.02 0.04 2.32
C THR A 143 5.55 0.10 2.22
N ASP A 144 6.11 1.25 1.82
CA ASP A 144 7.55 1.35 1.55
C ASP A 144 8.36 1.93 2.70
N THR A 145 7.74 2.54 3.71
CA THR A 145 8.47 3.00 4.91
C THR A 145 9.04 1.84 5.72
N VAL A 146 8.33 0.69 5.74
CA VAL A 146 8.76 -0.50 6.49
C VAL A 146 8.46 -1.76 5.68
N PHE A 147 9.48 -2.58 5.49
CA PHE A 147 9.38 -3.88 4.82
C PHE A 147 9.16 -5.01 5.84
N ASN A 148 8.34 -5.98 5.46
CA ASN A 148 8.12 -7.23 6.19
C ASN A 148 8.16 -8.41 5.21
N VAL A 149 9.34 -8.69 4.67
CA VAL A 149 9.54 -9.80 3.73
C VAL A 149 10.00 -11.02 4.52
N THR A 150 9.06 -11.86 4.93
CA THR A 150 9.32 -13.04 5.78
C THR A 150 9.87 -14.22 4.99
N GLU A 151 9.40 -14.41 3.76
CA GLU A 151 9.76 -15.51 2.87
C GLU A 151 10.30 -15.00 1.52
N PRO A 152 11.50 -14.41 1.49
CA PRO A 152 12.05 -13.87 0.26
C PRO A 152 12.41 -14.99 -0.71
N ARG A 153 12.14 -14.78 -2.00
CA ARG A 153 12.57 -15.70 -3.06
C ARG A 153 14.08 -15.96 -2.98
N PRO A 154 14.52 -17.22 -3.05
CA PRO A 154 15.94 -17.56 -3.05
C PRO A 154 16.73 -16.91 -4.21
N GLY A 155 18.06 -16.85 -4.09
CA GLY A 155 18.95 -16.30 -5.10
C GLY A 155 19.13 -14.78 -4.99
N LEU A 156 19.13 -14.07 -6.13
CA LEU A 156 19.46 -12.65 -6.19
C LEU A 156 18.52 -11.77 -5.35
N THR A 157 17.22 -12.10 -5.31
CA THR A 157 16.26 -11.38 -4.45
C THR A 157 16.67 -11.43 -2.98
N SER A 158 16.98 -12.63 -2.47
CA SER A 158 17.41 -12.83 -1.09
C SER A 158 18.71 -12.10 -0.77
N LEU A 159 19.66 -12.11 -1.72
CA LEU A 159 20.94 -11.38 -1.60
C LEU A 159 20.70 -9.86 -1.51
N ILE A 160 19.91 -9.29 -2.42
CA ILE A 160 19.60 -7.86 -2.42
C ILE A 160 18.90 -7.47 -1.12
N LEU A 161 17.90 -8.24 -0.68
CA LEU A 161 17.18 -7.95 0.58
C LEU A 161 18.09 -7.99 1.80
N ARG A 162 19.13 -8.87 1.83
CA ARG A 162 20.15 -8.87 2.87
C ARG A 162 21.01 -7.61 2.80
N LEU A 163 21.46 -7.23 1.60
CA LEU A 163 22.28 -6.03 1.39
C LEU A 163 21.55 -4.76 1.81
N VAL A 164 20.24 -4.63 1.50
CA VAL A 164 19.45 -3.48 1.92
C VAL A 164 18.89 -3.59 3.34
N GLY A 165 19.12 -4.71 4.02
CA GLY A 165 18.74 -4.88 5.42
C GLY A 165 17.25 -5.14 5.67
N ALA A 166 16.53 -5.67 4.67
CA ALA A 166 15.09 -5.98 4.75
C ALA A 166 14.78 -7.49 4.68
N HIS A 167 15.80 -8.36 4.77
CA HIS A 167 15.63 -9.80 4.66
C HIS A 167 15.09 -10.41 5.95
N ARG A 168 13.92 -11.04 5.89
CA ARG A 168 13.26 -11.79 6.99
C ARG A 168 13.11 -11.00 8.28
N LYS A 169 12.83 -9.71 8.18
CA LYS A 169 12.58 -8.87 9.35
C LYS A 169 11.73 -7.66 9.00
N LEU A 170 10.97 -7.20 9.98
CA LEU A 170 10.30 -5.92 9.92
C LEU A 170 11.34 -4.80 10.05
N ALA A 171 11.59 -4.06 8.99
CA ALA A 171 12.60 -3.01 9.01
C ALA A 171 12.40 -1.97 7.89
N MET A 172 12.80 -0.74 8.18
CA MET A 172 13.11 0.25 7.14
C MET A 172 14.40 -0.16 6.45
N SER A 173 14.41 -0.28 5.13
CA SER A 173 15.60 -0.68 4.39
C SER A 173 16.66 0.44 4.40
N ARG A 174 17.90 0.06 4.03
CA ARG A 174 18.99 1.04 3.87
C ARG A 174 18.71 2.03 2.75
N ALA A 175 17.96 1.61 1.72
CA ALA A 175 17.58 2.48 0.61
C ALA A 175 16.63 3.60 1.07
N GLU A 176 15.59 3.28 1.84
CA GLU A 176 14.68 4.29 2.40
C GLU A 176 15.38 5.19 3.40
N ARG A 177 16.30 4.65 4.23
CA ARG A 177 17.13 5.46 5.14
C ARG A 177 18.01 6.46 4.38
N PHE A 178 18.55 6.06 3.23
CA PHE A 178 19.32 6.94 2.36
C PHE A 178 18.45 7.99 1.66
N MET A 179 17.21 7.63 1.32
CA MET A 179 16.23 8.55 0.72
C MET A 179 15.58 9.49 1.75
N CYS A 180 15.80 9.26 3.05
CA CYS A 180 15.27 10.11 4.10
C CYS A 180 15.90 11.51 4.01
N ASN A 181 15.07 12.50 3.76
CA ASN A 181 15.48 13.89 3.61
C ASN A 181 15.36 14.70 4.93
N ASP A 182 14.62 14.18 5.92
CA ASP A 182 14.49 14.81 7.24
C ASP A 182 14.22 13.73 8.30
N ARG A 183 15.28 13.32 9.00
CA ARG A 183 15.21 12.28 10.03
C ARG A 183 14.41 12.70 11.27
N ALA A 184 14.42 14.00 11.60
CA ALA A 184 13.70 14.50 12.76
C ALA A 184 12.18 14.43 12.52
N LYS A 185 11.72 14.85 11.33
CA LYS A 185 10.32 14.73 10.93
C LYS A 185 9.87 13.28 10.83
N LEU A 186 10.70 12.40 10.25
CA LEU A 186 10.39 10.97 10.18
C LEU A 186 10.22 10.35 11.57
N ALA A 187 11.14 10.66 12.48
CA ALA A 187 11.06 10.19 13.86
C ALA A 187 9.83 10.76 14.61
N ALA A 188 9.48 12.02 14.36
CA ALA A 188 8.28 12.63 14.93
C ALA A 188 7.01 11.97 14.43
N SER A 189 6.89 11.75 13.10
CA SER A 189 5.76 11.04 12.49
C SER A 189 5.64 9.63 13.04
N SER A 190 6.74 8.89 13.14
CA SER A 190 6.75 7.53 13.68
C SER A 190 6.25 7.46 15.11
N ARG A 191 6.70 8.41 15.96
CA ARG A 191 6.21 8.50 17.37
C ARG A 191 4.74 8.89 17.49
N ALA A 192 4.23 9.68 16.55
CA ALA A 192 2.82 10.09 16.54
C ALA A 192 1.87 8.97 16.06
N ILE A 193 2.41 7.97 15.37
CA ILE A 193 1.66 6.81 14.85
C ILE A 193 1.61 5.66 15.88
N LEU A 194 2.64 5.52 16.70
CA LEU A 194 2.76 4.48 17.75
C LEU A 194 2.06 4.88 19.05
#